data_140c615cf9e6fdb71b0654eeb9369aba
#
_entry.id   140c615cf9e6fdb71b0654eeb9369aba
#
_cell.length_a   1.000
_cell.length_b   1.000
_cell.length_c   1.000
_cell.angle_alpha   90.00
_cell.angle_beta   90.00
_cell.angle_gamma   90.00
#
_symmetry.space_group_name_H-M   'P 1'
#
loop_
_entity.id
_entity.type
_entity.pdbx_description
1 polymer ?
#
loop_
_entity_poly.entity_id
_entity_poly.type
_entity_poly.pdbx_seq_one_letter_code
_entity_poly.pdbx_strand_id
1 'polypeptide(L)'
;MEYAFLGGPGTGAVLRLDYRAFAYAGKFVVGTAGKAVLRTPDGSPAVPEWTPDRPLPPTVDERDFDDDVVAAVSFSPDRTDPDCCRLRYVTVHAARRGDGLGPRLVDRTVSRLADDGYERVRIAVNNPFAYAALYKCGFAYTGDQTGLAELELERPADAPAAHSDPAVRYRAGLRAFLDADRDLDPEERRFVARRLDDGSVDSTADSQSREP
;
A
#
# COMPACT_ATOMS: atom_id res chain seq x y z
N MET A 1 -4.06 14.95 -9.27
CA MET A 1 -4.34 14.06 -8.11
C MET A 1 -3.78 14.67 -6.85
N GLU A 2 -4.63 14.94 -5.88
CA GLU A 2 -4.27 15.46 -4.56
C GLU A 2 -4.37 14.35 -3.49
N TYR A 3 -3.65 14.54 -2.40
CA TYR A 3 -3.77 13.71 -1.21
C TYR A 3 -4.82 14.32 -0.28
N ALA A 4 -5.75 13.48 0.19
CA ALA A 4 -6.74 13.88 1.18
C ALA A 4 -6.74 12.88 2.36
N PHE A 5 -6.60 13.41 3.57
CA PHE A 5 -6.74 12.68 4.81
C PHE A 5 -8.21 12.77 5.25
N LEU A 6 -8.94 11.68 5.17
CA LEU A 6 -10.39 11.65 5.43
C LEU A 6 -10.74 11.57 6.92
N GLY A 7 -9.78 11.18 7.75
CA GLY A 7 -9.92 11.13 9.20
C GLY A 7 -9.09 10.02 9.83
N GLY A 8 -8.74 10.22 11.11
CA GLY A 8 -8.04 9.23 11.94
C GLY A 8 -8.94 8.07 12.37
N PRO A 9 -8.38 7.09 13.08
CA PRO A 9 -9.14 5.99 13.65
C PRO A 9 -10.27 6.48 14.57
N GLY A 10 -11.46 5.91 14.43
CA GLY A 10 -12.64 6.28 15.23
C GLY A 10 -13.41 7.53 14.78
N THR A 11 -12.96 8.23 13.73
CA THR A 11 -13.67 9.41 13.20
C THR A 11 -14.95 9.08 12.42
N GLY A 12 -15.18 7.81 12.11
CA GLY A 12 -16.34 7.36 11.34
C GLY A 12 -16.22 7.55 9.83
N ALA A 13 -15.04 7.92 9.32
CA ALA A 13 -14.84 8.08 7.89
C ALA A 13 -15.21 6.80 7.12
N VAL A 14 -16.09 6.93 6.14
CA VAL A 14 -16.54 5.85 5.24
C VAL A 14 -16.13 6.22 3.82
N LEU A 15 -15.65 5.23 3.07
CA LEU A 15 -15.29 5.39 1.67
C LEU A 15 -15.92 4.24 0.88
N ARG A 16 -16.68 4.58 -0.16
CA ARG A 16 -17.39 3.63 -1.01
C ARG A 16 -16.68 3.49 -2.35
N LEU A 17 -15.76 2.58 -2.42
CA LEU A 17 -15.01 2.27 -3.64
C LEU A 17 -15.77 1.26 -4.50
N ASP A 18 -15.74 1.43 -5.81
CA ASP A 18 -16.28 0.44 -6.74
C ASP A 18 -15.45 -0.86 -6.65
N TYR A 19 -16.08 -1.93 -6.19
CA TYR A 19 -15.44 -3.24 -6.02
C TYR A 19 -15.06 -3.92 -7.33
N ARG A 20 -15.50 -3.38 -8.47
CA ARG A 20 -15.10 -3.84 -9.82
C ARG A 20 -13.71 -3.30 -10.18
N ALA A 21 -13.36 -2.12 -9.63
CA ALA A 21 -12.11 -1.41 -9.87
C ALA A 21 -11.08 -1.56 -8.75
N PHE A 22 -11.53 -1.71 -7.51
CA PHE A 22 -10.67 -1.70 -6.34
C PHE A 22 -10.68 -3.04 -5.60
N ALA A 23 -9.51 -3.62 -5.38
CA ALA A 23 -9.37 -4.71 -4.42
C ALA A 23 -9.72 -4.23 -3.00
N TYR A 24 -10.31 -5.11 -2.21
CA TYR A 24 -10.68 -4.82 -0.81
C TYR A 24 -11.69 -3.67 -0.61
N ALA A 25 -12.42 -3.23 -1.64
CA ALA A 25 -13.35 -2.09 -1.57
C ALA A 25 -14.28 -2.15 -0.35
N GLY A 26 -14.85 -3.30 -0.03
CA GLY A 26 -15.72 -3.51 1.14
C GLY A 26 -15.03 -3.29 2.50
N LYS A 27 -13.70 -3.22 2.57
CA LYS A 27 -12.97 -2.92 3.82
C LYS A 27 -12.92 -1.42 4.12
N PHE A 28 -13.21 -0.59 3.13
CA PHE A 28 -13.16 0.87 3.28
C PHE A 28 -14.48 1.49 3.79
N VAL A 29 -15.57 0.73 3.80
CA VAL A 29 -16.84 1.18 4.41
C VAL A 29 -16.86 1.07 5.94
N VAL A 30 -15.85 0.43 6.55
CA VAL A 30 -15.76 0.28 8.01
C VAL A 30 -15.26 1.57 8.64
N GLY A 31 -16.09 2.24 9.42
CA GLY A 31 -15.80 3.56 9.99
C GLY A 31 -14.79 3.61 11.14
N THR A 32 -14.34 2.47 11.68
CA THR A 32 -13.39 2.43 12.81
C THR A 32 -11.93 2.66 12.42
N ALA A 33 -11.57 2.44 11.16
CA ALA A 33 -10.23 2.66 10.65
C ALA A 33 -10.09 4.09 10.09
N GLY A 34 -8.92 4.70 10.30
CA GLY A 34 -8.54 5.92 9.60
C GLY A 34 -8.37 5.67 8.10
N LYS A 35 -8.51 6.72 7.30
CA LYS A 35 -8.43 6.64 5.84
C LYS A 35 -7.76 7.86 5.23
N ALA A 36 -7.00 7.60 4.17
CA ALA A 36 -6.50 8.63 3.27
C ALA A 36 -6.61 8.17 1.82
N VAL A 37 -6.66 9.11 0.90
CA VAL A 37 -6.87 8.84 -0.52
C VAL A 37 -5.97 9.71 -1.40
N LEU A 38 -5.77 9.28 -2.64
CA LEU A 38 -5.47 10.15 -3.78
C LEU A 38 -6.73 10.31 -4.60
N ARG A 39 -7.12 11.55 -4.85
CA ARG A 39 -8.35 11.89 -5.56
C ARG A 39 -8.14 13.05 -6.54
N THR A 40 -9.10 13.30 -7.41
CA THR A 40 -9.12 14.50 -8.25
C THR A 40 -9.43 15.73 -7.39
N PRO A 41 -8.79 16.89 -7.64
CA PRO A 41 -8.97 18.05 -6.79
C PRO A 41 -10.33 18.74 -6.96
N ASP A 42 -11.00 18.50 -8.08
CA ASP A 42 -12.28 19.10 -8.46
C ASP A 42 -13.47 18.16 -8.27
N GLY A 43 -13.23 16.94 -7.75
CA GLY A 43 -14.26 15.93 -7.56
C GLY A 43 -14.76 15.27 -8.86
N SER A 44 -14.07 15.49 -9.97
CA SER A 44 -14.38 14.81 -11.22
C SER A 44 -13.98 13.32 -11.14
N PRO A 45 -14.61 12.42 -11.94
CA PRO A 45 -14.22 11.02 -11.98
C PRO A 45 -12.71 10.83 -12.23
N ALA A 46 -12.05 10.01 -11.42
CA ALA A 46 -10.59 9.83 -11.48
C ALA A 46 -10.13 9.04 -12.72
N VAL A 47 -11.02 8.23 -13.30
CA VAL A 47 -10.76 7.40 -14.49
C VAL A 47 -12.03 7.37 -15.37
N PRO A 48 -12.39 8.50 -16.01
CA PRO A 48 -13.67 8.61 -16.71
C PRO A 48 -13.83 7.67 -17.90
N GLU A 49 -12.72 7.24 -18.51
CA GLU A 49 -12.71 6.31 -19.64
C GLU A 49 -12.81 4.83 -19.25
N TRP A 50 -12.74 4.53 -17.95
CA TRP A 50 -12.80 3.15 -17.50
C TRP A 50 -14.20 2.57 -17.60
N THR A 51 -14.27 1.37 -18.15
CA THR A 51 -15.51 0.59 -18.24
C THR A 51 -15.33 -0.73 -17.49
N PRO A 52 -16.22 -1.06 -16.54
CA PRO A 52 -16.13 -2.31 -15.80
C PRO A 52 -16.48 -3.53 -16.65
N ASP A 53 -15.82 -4.65 -16.39
CA ASP A 53 -16.03 -5.92 -17.10
C ASP A 53 -17.40 -6.57 -16.81
N ARG A 54 -18.08 -6.13 -15.75
CA ARG A 54 -19.36 -6.68 -15.29
C ARG A 54 -20.32 -5.58 -14.82
N PRO A 55 -21.64 -5.76 -15.04
CA PRO A 55 -22.65 -4.80 -14.56
C PRO A 55 -22.76 -4.84 -13.03
N LEU A 56 -23.33 -3.78 -12.48
CA LEU A 56 -23.74 -3.75 -11.07
C LEU A 56 -25.03 -4.55 -10.87
N PRO A 57 -25.23 -5.13 -9.68
CA PRO A 57 -26.52 -5.64 -9.26
C PRO A 57 -27.57 -4.51 -9.30
N PRO A 58 -28.86 -4.82 -9.59
CA PRO A 58 -29.91 -3.80 -9.68
C PRO A 58 -30.15 -2.99 -8.39
N THR A 59 -29.64 -3.48 -7.26
CA THR A 59 -29.77 -2.85 -5.93
C THR A 59 -28.63 -1.87 -5.61
N VAL A 60 -27.65 -1.71 -6.48
CA VAL A 60 -26.47 -0.85 -6.29
C VAL A 60 -26.51 0.27 -7.32
N ASP A 61 -26.52 1.51 -6.88
CA ASP A 61 -26.40 2.68 -7.77
C ASP A 61 -24.91 3.04 -7.90
N GLU A 62 -24.48 3.24 -9.15
CA GLU A 62 -23.09 3.62 -9.45
C GLU A 62 -22.74 4.98 -8.84
N ARG A 63 -23.71 5.87 -8.67
CA ARG A 63 -23.55 7.18 -8.03
C ARG A 63 -23.25 7.11 -6.52
N ASP A 64 -23.41 5.93 -5.92
CA ASP A 64 -23.05 5.72 -4.52
C ASP A 64 -21.55 5.56 -4.28
N PHE A 65 -20.74 5.41 -5.35
CA PHE A 65 -19.30 5.27 -5.24
C PHE A 65 -18.59 6.63 -5.25
N ASP A 66 -17.48 6.68 -4.52
CA ASP A 66 -16.53 7.81 -4.54
C ASP A 66 -15.66 7.68 -5.81
N ASP A 67 -16.17 8.12 -6.96
CA ASP A 67 -15.59 7.93 -8.30
C ASP A 67 -14.40 8.85 -8.59
N ASP A 68 -14.21 9.91 -7.80
CA ASP A 68 -13.08 10.82 -7.84
C ASP A 68 -11.81 10.23 -7.19
N VAL A 69 -11.89 9.06 -6.54
CA VAL A 69 -10.77 8.41 -5.87
C VAL A 69 -10.01 7.47 -6.82
N VAL A 70 -8.68 7.59 -6.83
CA VAL A 70 -7.81 6.71 -7.63
C VAL A 70 -7.00 5.72 -6.79
N ALA A 71 -6.73 6.05 -5.53
CA ALA A 71 -6.06 5.15 -4.60
C ALA A 71 -6.52 5.44 -3.17
N ALA A 72 -6.59 4.41 -2.35
CA ALA A 72 -7.02 4.51 -0.96
C ALA A 72 -6.16 3.66 -0.03
N VAL A 73 -5.97 4.14 1.19
CA VAL A 73 -5.32 3.43 2.30
C VAL A 73 -6.19 3.51 3.54
N SER A 74 -6.30 2.41 4.27
CA SER A 74 -6.89 2.39 5.61
C SER A 74 -5.84 2.00 6.64
N PHE A 75 -5.96 2.56 7.84
CA PHE A 75 -4.98 2.35 8.91
C PHE A 75 -5.64 2.39 10.29
N SER A 76 -4.96 1.80 11.27
CA SER A 76 -5.39 1.83 12.67
C SER A 76 -4.18 1.73 13.59
N PRO A 77 -4.29 2.19 14.85
CA PRO A 77 -3.27 1.94 15.86
C PRO A 77 -2.97 0.44 15.95
N ASP A 78 -1.75 0.08 16.26
CA ASP A 78 -1.43 -1.28 16.68
C ASP A 78 -2.07 -1.54 18.06
N ARG A 79 -2.54 -2.77 18.29
CA ARG A 79 -3.24 -3.12 19.52
C ARG A 79 -2.31 -3.28 20.73
N THR A 80 -1.05 -3.57 20.46
CA THR A 80 -0.04 -3.93 21.47
C THR A 80 1.09 -2.92 21.57
N ASP A 81 1.17 -1.99 20.63
CA ASP A 81 2.24 -1.02 20.49
C ASP A 81 1.63 0.37 20.19
N PRO A 82 1.48 1.24 21.20
CA PRO A 82 0.83 2.55 21.04
C PRO A 82 1.59 3.49 20.10
N ASP A 83 2.91 3.30 19.94
CA ASP A 83 3.76 4.12 19.09
C ASP A 83 3.76 3.63 17.64
N CYS A 84 3.02 2.55 17.35
CA CYS A 84 2.94 1.95 16.03
C CYS A 84 1.55 2.12 15.40
N CYS A 85 1.52 2.52 14.14
CA CYS A 85 0.31 2.48 13.31
C CYS A 85 0.41 1.35 12.26
N ARG A 86 -0.67 0.62 12.05
CA ARG A 86 -0.77 -0.41 11.01
C ARG A 86 -1.55 0.09 9.81
N LEU A 87 -0.92 0.06 8.63
CA LEU A 87 -1.66 0.12 7.37
C LEU A 87 -2.38 -1.22 7.20
N ARG A 88 -3.70 -1.16 7.01
CA ARG A 88 -4.55 -2.37 6.92
C ARG A 88 -4.79 -2.81 5.49
N TYR A 89 -5.11 -1.86 4.63
CA TYR A 89 -5.39 -2.10 3.23
C TYR A 89 -4.87 -0.93 2.42
N VAL A 90 -4.19 -1.22 1.32
CA VAL A 90 -3.79 -0.26 0.29
C VAL A 90 -4.37 -0.76 -1.03
N THR A 91 -5.05 0.11 -1.75
CA THR A 91 -5.64 -0.23 -3.04
C THR A 91 -5.46 0.89 -4.05
N VAL A 92 -5.34 0.52 -5.31
CA VAL A 92 -5.27 1.44 -6.46
C VAL A 92 -6.27 0.97 -7.49
N HIS A 93 -6.97 1.91 -8.11
CA HIS A 93 -7.89 1.64 -9.22
C HIS A 93 -7.22 0.74 -10.27
N ALA A 94 -7.92 -0.29 -10.72
CA ALA A 94 -7.35 -1.33 -11.59
C ALA A 94 -6.67 -0.76 -12.84
N ALA A 95 -7.30 0.23 -13.49
CA ALA A 95 -6.77 0.88 -14.69
C ALA A 95 -5.56 1.80 -14.44
N ARG A 96 -5.20 2.06 -13.17
CA ARG A 96 -4.10 2.96 -12.78
C ARG A 96 -3.01 2.24 -11.97
N ARG A 97 -3.04 0.90 -11.96
CA ARG A 97 -1.98 0.11 -11.37
C ARG A 97 -0.71 0.24 -12.20
N GLY A 98 0.44 0.27 -11.52
CA GLY A 98 1.73 0.48 -12.18
C GLY A 98 2.17 1.95 -12.26
N ASP A 99 1.28 2.93 -12.07
CA ASP A 99 1.56 4.36 -12.16
C ASP A 99 2.27 4.96 -10.92
N GLY A 100 2.70 4.14 -9.98
CA GLY A 100 3.34 4.61 -8.74
C GLY A 100 2.41 5.27 -7.73
N LEU A 101 1.09 5.21 -7.94
CA LEU A 101 0.11 5.87 -7.06
C LEU A 101 0.05 5.25 -5.66
N GLY A 102 0.18 3.92 -5.55
CA GLY A 102 0.21 3.23 -4.27
C GLY A 102 1.37 3.70 -3.39
N PRO A 103 2.63 3.62 -3.85
CA PRO A 103 3.79 4.19 -3.16
C PRO A 103 3.62 5.65 -2.77
N ARG A 104 3.16 6.49 -3.68
CA ARG A 104 2.92 7.92 -3.42
C ARG A 104 1.89 8.13 -2.31
N LEU A 105 0.79 7.39 -2.30
CA LEU A 105 -0.23 7.46 -1.24
C LEU A 105 0.34 7.01 0.10
N VAL A 106 1.04 5.89 0.12
CA VAL A 106 1.65 5.33 1.34
C VAL A 106 2.64 6.31 1.95
N ASP A 107 3.54 6.88 1.15
CA ASP A 107 4.56 7.82 1.64
C ASP A 107 3.91 9.08 2.28
N ARG A 108 2.92 9.67 1.62
CA ARG A 108 2.15 10.80 2.17
C ARG A 108 1.42 10.44 3.46
N THR A 109 0.87 9.23 3.52
CA THR A 109 0.15 8.76 4.71
C THR A 109 1.11 8.51 5.87
N VAL A 110 2.28 7.92 5.61
CA VAL A 110 3.30 7.70 6.65
C VAL A 110 3.80 9.03 7.21
N SER A 111 4.09 10.03 6.35
CA SER A 111 4.46 11.37 6.82
C SER A 111 3.37 11.98 7.72
N ARG A 112 2.11 11.83 7.35
CA ARG A 112 0.98 12.30 8.17
C ARG A 112 0.89 11.57 9.51
N LEU A 113 1.14 10.26 9.53
CA LEU A 113 1.14 9.47 10.77
C LEU A 113 2.30 9.86 11.70
N ALA A 114 3.46 10.24 11.14
CA ALA A 114 4.56 10.81 11.93
C ALA A 114 4.15 12.15 12.59
N ASP A 115 3.47 13.02 11.84
CA ASP A 115 2.94 14.28 12.38
C ASP A 115 1.89 14.03 13.49
N ASP A 116 1.15 12.93 13.42
CA ASP A 116 0.18 12.49 14.43
C ASP A 116 0.85 11.79 15.64
N GLY A 117 2.20 11.65 15.66
CA GLY A 117 2.99 11.17 16.77
C GLY A 117 3.33 9.68 16.75
N TYR A 118 3.02 8.94 15.69
CA TYR A 118 3.47 7.56 15.57
C TYR A 118 4.96 7.49 15.24
N GLU A 119 5.69 6.62 15.93
CA GLU A 119 7.12 6.40 15.68
C GLU A 119 7.38 5.36 14.59
N ARG A 120 6.47 4.40 14.43
CA ARG A 120 6.61 3.28 13.50
C ARG A 120 5.32 3.03 12.72
N VAL A 121 5.50 2.56 11.48
CA VAL A 121 4.39 2.10 10.64
C VAL A 121 4.65 0.68 10.17
N ARG A 122 3.66 -0.21 10.35
CA ARG A 122 3.69 -1.61 9.94
C ARG A 122 2.63 -1.91 8.89
N ILE A 123 2.91 -2.89 8.06
CA ILE A 123 1.96 -3.46 7.10
C ILE A 123 2.27 -4.94 6.89
N ALA A 124 1.24 -5.76 6.76
CA ALA A 124 1.37 -7.15 6.35
C ALA A 124 1.03 -7.29 4.86
N VAL A 125 1.83 -8.05 4.11
CA VAL A 125 1.66 -8.24 2.67
C VAL A 125 1.70 -9.71 2.29
N ASN A 126 0.83 -10.09 1.37
CA ASN A 126 0.70 -11.47 0.89
C ASN A 126 1.12 -11.66 -0.58
N ASN A 127 1.53 -10.60 -1.29
CA ASN A 127 1.99 -10.70 -2.66
C ASN A 127 3.29 -9.93 -2.91
N PRO A 128 4.14 -10.41 -3.83
CA PRO A 128 5.47 -9.86 -4.07
C PRO A 128 5.47 -8.48 -4.76
N PHE A 129 4.40 -8.11 -5.48
CA PHE A 129 4.30 -6.79 -6.10
C PHE A 129 4.10 -5.70 -5.05
N ALA A 130 3.18 -5.94 -4.08
CA ALA A 130 2.98 -5.05 -2.95
C ALA A 130 4.25 -4.95 -2.10
N TYR A 131 4.93 -6.08 -1.86
CA TYR A 131 6.22 -6.11 -1.17
C TYR A 131 7.25 -5.19 -1.82
N ALA A 132 7.47 -5.33 -3.13
CA ALA A 132 8.42 -4.49 -3.86
C ALA A 132 8.03 -3.00 -3.88
N ALA A 133 6.73 -2.70 -3.97
CA ALA A 133 6.23 -1.33 -3.93
C ALA A 133 6.47 -0.67 -2.57
N LEU A 134 6.21 -1.40 -1.48
CA LEU A 134 6.42 -0.90 -0.12
C LEU A 134 7.90 -0.78 0.24
N TYR A 135 8.74 -1.68 -0.25
CA TYR A 135 10.19 -1.55 -0.10
C TYR A 135 10.69 -0.22 -0.68
N LYS A 136 10.18 0.22 -1.85
CA LYS A 136 10.49 1.53 -2.44
C LYS A 136 10.02 2.71 -1.58
N CYS A 137 9.01 2.50 -0.72
CA CYS A 137 8.56 3.47 0.29
C CYS A 137 9.36 3.39 1.61
N GLY A 138 10.49 2.69 1.63
CA GLY A 138 11.35 2.59 2.81
C GLY A 138 10.88 1.59 3.87
N PHE A 139 9.93 0.71 3.55
CA PHE A 139 9.60 -0.42 4.41
C PHE A 139 10.62 -1.54 4.25
N ALA A 140 10.86 -2.27 5.34
CA ALA A 140 11.72 -3.43 5.32
C ALA A 140 11.04 -4.64 5.96
N TYR A 141 11.38 -5.82 5.47
CA TYR A 141 10.93 -7.08 6.05
C TYR A 141 11.49 -7.27 7.45
N THR A 142 10.62 -7.50 8.45
CA THR A 142 11.02 -7.69 9.85
C THR A 142 11.66 -9.05 10.11
N GLY A 143 11.37 -10.04 9.29
CA GLY A 143 11.66 -11.45 9.51
C GLY A 143 10.43 -12.24 9.96
N ASP A 144 9.36 -11.53 10.34
CA ASP A 144 8.15 -12.13 10.89
C ASP A 144 7.08 -12.35 9.82
N GLN A 145 6.22 -13.32 10.08
CA GLN A 145 5.04 -13.62 9.29
C GLN A 145 3.81 -13.54 10.20
N THR A 146 2.71 -13.01 9.66
CA THR A 146 1.45 -12.90 10.38
C THR A 146 0.34 -13.66 9.67
N GLY A 147 -0.68 -14.10 10.41
CA GLY A 147 -1.86 -14.75 9.85
C GLY A 147 -1.54 -15.92 8.93
N LEU A 148 -2.15 -15.94 7.75
CA LEU A 148 -1.96 -16.96 6.72
C LEU A 148 -0.77 -16.58 5.81
N ALA A 149 0.45 -16.59 6.37
CA ALA A 149 1.68 -16.38 5.62
C ALA A 149 1.83 -14.97 4.99
N GLU A 150 1.36 -13.90 5.65
CA GLU A 150 1.66 -12.54 5.26
C GLU A 150 3.03 -12.12 5.82
N LEU A 151 3.86 -11.47 5.02
CA LEU A 151 5.14 -10.91 5.47
C LEU A 151 4.89 -9.59 6.20
N GLU A 152 5.42 -9.46 7.41
CA GLU A 152 5.37 -8.19 8.13
C GLU A 152 6.49 -7.27 7.68
N LEU A 153 6.12 -6.04 7.29
CA LEU A 153 7.04 -4.98 6.92
C LEU A 153 6.89 -3.83 7.90
N GLU A 154 8.01 -3.19 8.23
CA GLU A 154 8.05 -2.03 9.12
C GLU A 154 8.97 -0.95 8.57
N ARG A 155 8.63 0.31 8.87
CA ARG A 155 9.54 1.45 8.75
C ARG A 155 9.34 2.42 9.91
N PRO A 156 10.38 3.19 10.34
CA PRO A 156 10.21 4.41 11.11
C PRO A 156 9.27 5.37 10.39
N ALA A 157 8.47 6.12 11.12
CA ALA A 157 7.51 7.03 10.52
C ALA A 157 8.19 8.28 9.91
N ASP A 158 9.29 8.73 10.50
CA ASP A 158 10.06 9.93 10.13
C ASP A 158 11.17 9.67 9.09
N ALA A 159 11.52 8.40 8.84
CA ALA A 159 12.62 8.04 7.94
C ALA A 159 12.39 6.68 7.26
N PRO A 160 13.06 6.38 6.12
CA PRO A 160 13.14 5.01 5.63
C PRO A 160 13.80 4.09 6.64
N ALA A 161 13.43 2.81 6.65
CA ALA A 161 14.05 1.82 7.51
C ALA A 161 15.55 1.72 7.23
N ALA A 162 16.35 2.00 8.25
CA ALA A 162 17.80 1.88 8.17
C ALA A 162 18.23 0.42 8.38
N HIS A 163 18.96 -0.14 7.43
CA HIS A 163 19.51 -1.49 7.52
C HIS A 163 20.97 -1.50 7.12
N SER A 164 21.75 -2.34 7.78
CA SER A 164 23.17 -2.58 7.43
C SER A 164 23.33 -3.15 6.02
N ASP A 165 22.36 -3.88 5.53
CA ASP A 165 22.31 -4.40 4.15
C ASP A 165 20.87 -4.46 3.64
N PRO A 166 20.36 -3.37 3.03
CA PRO A 166 19.01 -3.33 2.47
C PRO A 166 18.76 -4.41 1.41
N ALA A 167 19.76 -4.71 0.59
CA ALA A 167 19.63 -5.69 -0.48
C ALA A 167 19.44 -7.12 0.08
N VAL A 168 20.15 -7.47 1.12
CA VAL A 168 20.01 -8.77 1.81
C VAL A 168 18.62 -8.91 2.41
N ARG A 169 18.12 -7.88 3.07
CA ARG A 169 16.75 -7.86 3.64
C ARG A 169 15.67 -7.98 2.58
N TYR A 170 15.80 -7.25 1.49
CA TYR A 170 14.87 -7.32 0.36
C TYR A 170 14.81 -8.73 -0.22
N ARG A 171 15.97 -9.33 -0.47
CA ARG A 171 16.07 -10.70 -0.99
C ARG A 171 15.53 -11.73 0.00
N ALA A 172 15.73 -11.54 1.30
CA ALA A 172 15.18 -12.43 2.32
C ALA A 172 13.65 -12.47 2.26
N GLY A 173 12.99 -11.32 2.16
CA GLY A 173 11.54 -11.26 1.98
C GLY A 173 11.06 -11.84 0.65
N LEU A 174 11.80 -11.61 -0.46
CA LEU A 174 11.46 -12.25 -1.74
C LEU A 174 11.56 -13.78 -1.66
N ARG A 175 12.59 -14.33 -0.99
CA ARG A 175 12.72 -15.78 -0.79
C ARG A 175 11.58 -16.34 0.04
N ALA A 176 11.14 -15.61 1.08
CA ALA A 176 10.02 -16.02 1.90
C ALA A 176 8.71 -16.19 1.11
N PHE A 177 8.55 -15.53 -0.05
CA PHE A 177 7.44 -15.79 -0.96
C PHE A 177 7.56 -17.13 -1.71
N LEU A 178 8.76 -17.69 -1.85
CA LEU A 178 8.99 -18.97 -2.53
C LEU A 178 8.85 -20.17 -1.59
N ASP A 179 8.67 -19.97 -0.29
CA ASP A 179 8.49 -21.04 0.67
C ASP A 179 7.23 -21.86 0.36
N ALA A 180 7.30 -23.17 0.61
CA ALA A 180 6.44 -24.20 0.02
C ALA A 180 4.93 -24.06 0.27
N ASP A 181 4.52 -23.29 1.29
CA ASP A 181 3.12 -23.17 1.71
C ASP A 181 2.38 -22.00 1.04
N ARG A 182 3.02 -21.28 0.11
CA ARG A 182 2.43 -20.14 -0.60
C ARG A 182 2.02 -20.50 -2.01
N ASP A 183 0.75 -20.30 -2.31
CA ASP A 183 0.21 -20.50 -3.65
C ASP A 183 0.37 -19.21 -4.47
N LEU A 184 1.62 -18.96 -4.93
CA LEU A 184 1.90 -17.87 -5.86
C LEU A 184 1.40 -18.23 -7.25
N ASP A 185 0.77 -17.28 -7.91
CA ASP A 185 0.44 -17.44 -9.31
C ASP A 185 1.70 -17.43 -10.23
N PRO A 186 1.60 -17.84 -11.49
CA PRO A 186 2.76 -17.90 -12.39
C PRO A 186 3.42 -16.55 -12.67
N GLU A 187 2.68 -15.44 -12.58
CA GLU A 187 3.23 -14.09 -12.77
C GLU A 187 4.01 -13.64 -11.54
N GLU A 188 3.49 -13.89 -10.35
CA GLU A 188 4.16 -13.63 -9.07
C GLU A 188 5.47 -14.42 -8.97
N ARG A 189 5.45 -15.72 -9.32
CA ARG A 189 6.67 -16.55 -9.33
C ARG A 189 7.73 -16.00 -10.28
N ARG A 190 7.34 -15.62 -11.51
CA ARG A 190 8.25 -15.02 -12.48
C ARG A 190 8.81 -13.68 -12.02
N PHE A 191 7.99 -12.88 -11.34
CA PHE A 191 8.41 -11.61 -10.77
C PHE A 191 9.50 -11.82 -9.70
N VAL A 192 9.25 -12.72 -8.73
CA VAL A 192 10.19 -13.02 -7.65
C VAL A 192 11.51 -13.57 -8.22
N ALA A 193 11.44 -14.53 -9.14
CA ALA A 193 12.64 -15.11 -9.78
C ALA A 193 13.50 -14.02 -10.43
N ARG A 194 12.91 -13.18 -11.28
CA ARG A 194 13.64 -12.07 -11.93
C ARG A 194 14.31 -11.14 -10.93
N ARG A 195 13.60 -10.77 -9.84
CA ARG A 195 14.12 -9.86 -8.81
C ARG A 195 15.27 -10.49 -8.00
N LEU A 196 15.28 -11.80 -7.84
CA LEU A 196 16.37 -12.50 -7.17
C LEU A 196 17.59 -12.63 -8.08
N ASP A 197 17.39 -12.82 -9.40
CA ASP A 197 18.45 -12.98 -10.40
C ASP A 197 19.13 -11.65 -10.75
N ASP A 198 18.37 -10.56 -10.90
CA ASP A 198 18.89 -9.26 -11.38
C ASP A 198 19.93 -8.64 -10.44
N GLY A 199 20.08 -9.10 -9.23
CA GLY A 199 21.05 -8.57 -8.26
C GLY A 199 20.91 -7.06 -7.96
N SER A 200 20.04 -6.38 -8.69
CA SER A 200 19.86 -4.94 -8.70
C SER A 200 18.71 -4.53 -7.78
N VAL A 201 19.09 -4.06 -6.61
CA VAL A 201 18.29 -3.05 -5.94
C VAL A 201 18.50 -1.78 -6.75
N ASP A 202 17.46 -1.28 -7.44
CA ASP A 202 17.50 0.05 -8.04
C ASP A 202 17.85 1.06 -6.95
N SER A 203 19.15 1.38 -6.85
CA SER A 203 19.68 2.43 -5.99
C SER A 203 19.35 3.78 -6.61
N THR A 204 18.13 4.25 -6.40
CA THR A 204 17.75 5.64 -6.71
C THR A 204 18.04 6.60 -5.55
N ALA A 205 19.00 6.24 -4.70
CA ALA A 205 19.44 7.09 -3.57
C ALA A 205 20.86 7.66 -3.73
N ASP A 206 21.42 7.74 -4.95
CA ASP A 206 22.75 8.35 -5.10
C ASP A 206 22.87 9.15 -6.39
N SER A 207 22.28 10.36 -6.41
CA SER A 207 22.57 11.37 -7.42
C SER A 207 22.22 12.79 -6.97
N GLN A 208 22.62 13.19 -5.76
CA GLN A 208 22.76 14.63 -5.45
C GLN A 208 23.90 14.85 -4.44
N SER A 209 25.13 14.62 -4.86
CA SER A 209 26.30 15.23 -4.22
C SER A 209 27.52 15.04 -5.08
N ARG A 210 27.65 15.84 -6.12
CA ARG A 210 28.93 16.28 -6.70
C ARG A 210 28.68 17.28 -7.81
N GLU A 211 28.83 18.55 -7.45
CA GLU A 211 29.56 19.47 -8.32
C GLU A 211 30.17 20.60 -7.48
N PRO A 212 31.33 21.10 -7.89
CA PRO A 212 32.26 21.88 -7.10
C PRO A 212 31.86 23.33 -6.90
#